data_0fc696c0ee577adcb3392255c9ea7b9b
#
_entry.id   0fc696c0ee577adcb3392255c9ea7b9b
#
_cell.length_a   1.000
_cell.length_b   1.000
_cell.length_c   1.000
_cell.angle_alpha   90.00
_cell.angle_beta   90.00
_cell.angle_gamma   90.00
#
_symmetry.space_group_name_H-M   'P 1'
#
loop_
_entity.id
_entity.type
_entity.pdbx_description
1 polymer ?
#
loop_
_entity_poly.entity_id
_entity_poly.type
_entity_poly.pdbx_seq_one_letter_code
_entity_poly.pdbx_strand_id
1 'polypeptide(L)'
;MKRVLLLLLLLYSSVTYSQSSTGRKAIREITLTGSGYELGLQHGKLLKKEIAEIVAKWKENTKAQLGKDADLVLKEFFQYAHFDDAIKKWTPDLYEEVKGIAAGSGQAFNDIMVLNLLDEFWVYENKLANHHCSGIGVPAMNGNTAYIAQNMDIESYTDGYQILLRLSKTDKRPEQFILTHPGVIALNGMNETGSGACMNTLMQLKASSTGLPVAFIVRQILNSTDKEELLQFIQTVPHASGQNYIIGIRNEVYDFEASANKVVRFDPKNTNGTIYHTNHPLANDDVKEWFAFNTTSSNSHVRLSAVQQRVKDIPTVDDGIIKDALRSKDDKDNPVCRAPKNGGFTFVSVIMTLSGTPNLQVTAGPPDESEYKKIEFTNAR
;
A
#
# COMPACT_ATOMS: atom_id res chain seq x y z
N MET A 1 49.87 -60.79 -24.01
CA MET A 1 49.58 -59.36 -24.09
C MET A 1 48.22 -59.15 -23.44
N LYS A 2 48.14 -58.72 -22.16
CA LYS A 2 46.90 -58.46 -21.41
C LYS A 2 46.61 -56.94 -21.50
N ARG A 3 45.47 -56.57 -22.10
CA ARG A 3 44.97 -55.19 -22.12
C ARG A 3 44.21 -54.94 -20.80
N VAL A 4 44.71 -53.96 -20.03
CA VAL A 4 44.03 -53.45 -18.83
C VAL A 4 43.15 -52.29 -19.30
N LEU A 5 41.82 -52.45 -19.05
CA LEU A 5 40.82 -51.42 -19.33
C LEU A 5 40.67 -50.55 -18.06
N LEU A 6 41.08 -49.30 -18.13
CA LEU A 6 40.93 -48.35 -17.03
C LEU A 6 39.54 -47.69 -17.15
N LEU A 7 38.63 -48.01 -16.23
CA LEU A 7 37.34 -47.32 -16.07
C LEU A 7 37.57 -46.04 -15.25
N LEU A 8 37.42 -44.88 -15.87
CA LEU A 8 37.33 -43.59 -15.19
C LEU A 8 35.88 -43.37 -14.71
N LEU A 9 35.65 -43.50 -13.43
CA LEU A 9 34.43 -43.06 -12.77
C LEU A 9 34.48 -41.55 -12.59
N LEU A 10 33.70 -40.82 -13.41
CA LEU A 10 33.39 -39.40 -13.20
C LEU A 10 32.36 -39.27 -12.08
N LEU A 11 32.80 -38.90 -10.90
CA LEU A 11 31.95 -38.46 -9.80
C LEU A 11 31.39 -37.06 -10.14
N TYR A 12 30.17 -36.99 -10.60
CA TYR A 12 29.42 -35.74 -10.63
C TYR A 12 29.00 -35.39 -9.19
N SER A 13 29.74 -34.50 -8.56
CA SER A 13 29.27 -33.84 -7.33
C SER A 13 28.22 -32.81 -7.72
N SER A 14 26.95 -33.13 -7.55
CA SER A 14 25.85 -32.18 -7.56
C SER A 14 26.00 -31.25 -6.35
N VAL A 15 26.57 -30.06 -6.58
CA VAL A 15 26.52 -28.98 -5.63
C VAL A 15 25.04 -28.52 -5.57
N THR A 16 24.28 -29.04 -4.63
CA THR A 16 23.01 -28.46 -4.24
C THR A 16 23.32 -27.12 -3.59
N TYR A 17 23.11 -26.03 -4.35
CA TYR A 17 23.00 -24.72 -3.74
C TYR A 17 21.77 -24.75 -2.83
N SER A 18 22.01 -24.96 -1.55
CA SER A 18 21.07 -24.59 -0.51
C SER A 18 20.93 -23.07 -0.58
N GLN A 19 19.85 -22.58 -1.17
CA GLN A 19 19.45 -21.20 -0.97
C GLN A 19 19.25 -21.04 0.53
N SER A 20 20.19 -20.36 1.19
CA SER A 20 19.98 -19.85 2.53
C SER A 20 18.78 -18.90 2.43
N SER A 21 17.63 -19.32 2.92
CA SER A 21 16.53 -18.42 3.18
C SER A 21 17.03 -17.43 4.23
N THR A 22 17.49 -16.27 3.79
CA THR A 22 17.67 -15.09 4.63
C THR A 22 16.24 -14.66 5.02
N GLY A 23 15.62 -15.44 5.92
CA GLY A 23 14.20 -15.41 6.13
C GLY A 23 13.81 -14.19 6.93
N ARG A 24 13.21 -13.18 6.25
CA ARG A 24 12.33 -12.26 6.96
C ARG A 24 11.23 -13.08 7.66
N LYS A 25 10.84 -12.67 8.87
CA LYS A 25 9.72 -13.29 9.57
C LYS A 25 8.47 -13.12 8.73
N ALA A 26 7.59 -14.14 8.72
CA ALA A 26 6.27 -14.02 8.11
C ALA A 26 5.49 -12.84 8.73
N ILE A 27 4.65 -12.19 7.92
CA ILE A 27 3.82 -11.09 8.42
C ILE A 27 2.98 -11.53 9.62
N ARG A 28 2.93 -10.69 10.65
CA ARG A 28 2.14 -10.92 11.85
C ARG A 28 0.67 -10.61 11.58
N GLU A 29 -0.19 -11.60 11.72
CA GLU A 29 -1.64 -11.43 11.62
C GLU A 29 -2.26 -11.13 13.00
N ILE A 30 -3.14 -10.13 13.05
CA ILE A 30 -3.82 -9.69 14.28
C ILE A 30 -5.31 -9.59 13.97
N THR A 31 -6.12 -10.37 14.68
CA THR A 31 -7.58 -10.31 14.53
C THR A 31 -8.16 -9.29 15.50
N LEU A 32 -9.00 -8.40 14.97
CA LEU A 32 -9.74 -7.40 15.73
C LEU A 32 -11.25 -7.57 15.50
N THR A 33 -12.03 -7.31 16.53
CA THR A 33 -13.50 -7.47 16.51
C THR A 33 -14.20 -6.18 16.98
N GLY A 34 -15.48 -6.04 16.64
CA GLY A 34 -16.24 -4.84 16.98
C GLY A 34 -16.15 -3.75 15.92
N SER A 35 -16.38 -2.51 16.29
CA SER A 35 -16.41 -1.36 15.40
C SER A 35 -15.85 -0.10 16.06
N GLY A 36 -15.47 0.88 15.25
CA GLY A 36 -15.05 2.20 15.71
C GLY A 36 -14.04 2.14 16.85
N TYR A 37 -14.38 2.77 17.97
CA TYR A 37 -13.53 2.87 19.16
C TYR A 37 -13.04 1.52 19.69
N GLU A 38 -13.85 0.46 19.62
CA GLU A 38 -13.49 -0.86 20.14
C GLU A 38 -12.38 -1.50 19.35
N LEU A 39 -12.39 -1.38 18.00
CA LEU A 39 -11.30 -1.83 17.14
C LEU A 39 -10.00 -1.13 17.49
N GLY A 40 -10.07 0.20 17.58
CA GLY A 40 -8.92 1.01 17.93
C GLY A 40 -8.35 0.68 19.31
N LEU A 41 -9.21 0.48 20.29
CA LEU A 41 -8.80 0.13 21.66
C LEU A 41 -8.06 -1.21 21.70
N GLN A 42 -8.53 -2.22 20.95
CA GLN A 42 -7.84 -3.50 20.83
C GLN A 42 -6.50 -3.35 20.10
N HIS A 43 -6.48 -2.64 18.96
CA HIS A 43 -5.25 -2.34 18.21
C HIS A 43 -4.21 -1.67 19.13
N GLY A 44 -4.62 -0.60 19.82
CA GLY A 44 -3.76 0.13 20.73
C GLY A 44 -3.21 -0.71 21.88
N LYS A 45 -4.05 -1.54 22.52
CA LYS A 45 -3.64 -2.41 23.62
C LYS A 45 -2.69 -3.53 23.18
N LEU A 46 -3.02 -4.19 22.07
CA LEU A 46 -2.23 -5.33 21.55
C LEU A 46 -0.85 -4.92 21.03
N LEU A 47 -0.72 -3.69 20.54
CA LEU A 47 0.49 -3.17 19.92
C LEU A 47 1.07 -1.95 20.66
N LYS A 48 0.76 -1.82 21.94
CA LYS A 48 1.14 -0.66 22.76
C LYS A 48 2.63 -0.31 22.68
N LYS A 49 3.48 -1.31 22.75
CA LYS A 49 4.94 -1.13 22.68
C LYS A 49 5.39 -0.69 21.30
N GLU A 50 4.95 -1.41 20.28
CA GLU A 50 5.30 -1.14 18.88
C GLU A 50 4.79 0.23 18.43
N ILE A 51 3.61 0.66 18.87
CA ILE A 51 3.07 2.00 18.60
C ILE A 51 3.96 3.08 19.23
N ALA A 52 4.37 2.90 20.47
CA ALA A 52 5.27 3.85 21.13
C ALA A 52 6.62 3.96 20.41
N GLU A 53 7.16 2.83 19.94
CA GLU A 53 8.40 2.78 19.16
C GLU A 53 8.24 3.49 17.80
N ILE A 54 7.13 3.26 17.09
CA ILE A 54 6.84 3.93 15.80
C ILE A 54 6.68 5.44 15.98
N VAL A 55 5.94 5.89 17.00
CA VAL A 55 5.80 7.33 17.31
C VAL A 55 7.18 7.97 17.56
N ALA A 56 8.01 7.32 18.37
CA ALA A 56 9.36 7.83 18.65
C ALA A 56 10.22 7.92 17.37
N LYS A 57 10.22 6.85 16.55
CA LYS A 57 10.95 6.79 15.27
C LYS A 57 10.43 7.82 14.26
N TRP A 58 9.12 8.03 14.19
CA TRP A 58 8.54 9.08 13.37
C TRP A 58 9.03 10.47 13.79
N LYS A 59 9.04 10.78 15.10
CA LYS A 59 9.55 12.05 15.63
C LYS A 59 11.04 12.24 15.34
N GLU A 60 11.84 11.20 15.52
CA GLU A 60 13.27 11.21 15.16
C GLU A 60 13.48 11.46 13.65
N ASN A 61 12.74 10.75 12.80
CA ASN A 61 12.80 10.92 11.35
C ASN A 61 12.38 12.35 10.94
N THR A 62 11.28 12.87 11.50
CA THR A 62 10.80 14.23 11.24
C THR A 62 11.86 15.26 11.61
N LYS A 63 12.48 15.14 12.79
CA LYS A 63 13.57 16.01 13.21
C LYS A 63 14.78 15.92 12.27
N ALA A 64 15.14 14.70 11.84
CA ALA A 64 16.26 14.50 10.91
C ALA A 64 15.98 15.13 9.53
N GLN A 65 14.76 14.99 9.01
CA GLN A 65 14.36 15.48 7.69
C GLN A 65 14.15 17.00 7.63
N LEU A 66 13.60 17.58 8.70
CA LEU A 66 13.18 18.99 8.72
C LEU A 66 14.14 19.89 9.51
N GLY A 67 15.03 19.33 10.33
CA GLY A 67 15.93 20.10 11.20
C GLY A 67 15.21 20.84 12.35
N LYS A 68 13.94 20.51 12.61
CA LYS A 68 13.08 21.14 13.62
C LYS A 68 12.64 20.11 14.65
N ASP A 69 12.25 20.61 15.82
CA ASP A 69 11.59 19.77 16.83
C ASP A 69 10.28 19.19 16.32
N ALA A 70 10.08 17.88 16.46
CA ALA A 70 8.93 17.18 15.90
C ALA A 70 7.60 17.62 16.52
N ASP A 71 7.55 17.93 17.82
CA ASP A 71 6.32 18.36 18.49
C ASP A 71 5.92 19.78 18.04
N LEU A 72 6.92 20.64 17.74
CA LEU A 72 6.67 21.94 17.15
C LEU A 72 6.10 21.81 15.73
N VAL A 73 6.72 20.97 14.89
CA VAL A 73 6.23 20.71 13.52
C VAL A 73 4.82 20.12 13.54
N LEU A 74 4.56 19.18 14.45
CA LEU A 74 3.23 18.59 14.63
C LEU A 74 2.18 19.66 14.99
N LYS A 75 2.52 20.59 15.89
CA LYS A 75 1.63 21.71 16.24
C LYS A 75 1.37 22.62 15.05
N GLU A 76 2.39 22.97 14.25
CA GLU A 76 2.25 23.78 13.04
C GLU A 76 1.35 23.05 12.00
N PHE A 77 1.57 21.75 11.80
CA PHE A 77 0.75 20.94 10.91
C PHE A 77 -0.73 20.93 11.30
N PHE A 78 -1.07 20.71 12.57
CA PHE A 78 -2.47 20.72 13.03
C PHE A 78 -3.12 22.10 13.06
N GLN A 79 -2.35 23.19 12.93
CA GLN A 79 -2.91 24.52 12.64
C GLN A 79 -3.33 24.67 11.16
N TYR A 80 -2.66 23.97 10.26
CA TYR A 80 -3.00 23.89 8.83
C TYR A 80 -4.09 22.84 8.55
N ALA A 81 -4.02 21.66 9.19
CA ALA A 81 -4.86 20.52 8.92
C ALA A 81 -6.24 20.67 9.56
N HIS A 82 -7.26 20.86 8.73
CA HIS A 82 -8.67 20.95 9.10
C HIS A 82 -9.46 19.75 8.57
N PHE A 83 -8.93 18.54 8.72
CA PHE A 83 -9.50 17.31 8.17
C PHE A 83 -10.62 16.73 9.04
N ASP A 84 -10.75 17.15 10.30
CA ASP A 84 -11.67 16.61 11.29
C ASP A 84 -13.12 16.58 10.80
N ASP A 85 -13.58 17.68 10.16
CA ASP A 85 -14.97 17.77 9.66
C ASP A 85 -15.22 16.76 8.53
N ALA A 86 -14.27 16.60 7.62
CA ALA A 86 -14.37 15.61 6.55
C ALA A 86 -14.36 14.19 7.13
N ILE A 87 -13.43 13.88 8.05
CA ILE A 87 -13.33 12.56 8.68
C ILE A 87 -14.63 12.22 9.43
N LYS A 88 -15.14 13.14 10.26
CA LYS A 88 -16.37 12.94 11.04
C LYS A 88 -17.63 12.83 10.16
N LYS A 89 -17.65 13.53 9.03
CA LYS A 89 -18.76 13.48 8.07
C LYS A 89 -18.78 12.18 7.27
N TRP A 90 -17.65 11.76 6.72
CA TRP A 90 -17.56 10.67 5.75
C TRP A 90 -17.23 9.33 6.39
N THR A 91 -16.45 9.32 7.48
CA THR A 91 -15.91 8.13 8.14
C THR A 91 -15.92 8.25 9.66
N PRO A 92 -17.08 8.54 10.31
CA PRO A 92 -17.14 8.80 11.76
C PRO A 92 -16.61 7.63 12.61
N ASP A 93 -16.86 6.38 12.20
CA ASP A 93 -16.37 5.19 12.90
C ASP A 93 -14.84 5.10 12.88
N LEU A 94 -14.19 5.57 11.82
CA LEU A 94 -12.72 5.57 11.72
C LEU A 94 -12.08 6.66 12.59
N TYR A 95 -12.76 7.79 12.77
CA TYR A 95 -12.33 8.80 13.75
C TYR A 95 -12.33 8.21 15.16
N GLU A 96 -13.39 7.48 15.52
CA GLU A 96 -13.46 6.78 16.81
C GLU A 96 -12.42 5.65 16.91
N GLU A 97 -12.09 4.96 15.81
CA GLU A 97 -11.02 3.96 15.79
C GLU A 97 -9.66 4.58 16.12
N VAL A 98 -9.31 5.74 15.54
CA VAL A 98 -8.07 6.47 15.87
C VAL A 98 -8.04 6.90 17.34
N LYS A 99 -9.16 7.37 17.89
CA LYS A 99 -9.28 7.67 19.35
C LYS A 99 -9.05 6.42 20.19
N GLY A 100 -9.61 5.29 19.76
CA GLY A 100 -9.43 4.00 20.42
C GLY A 100 -7.96 3.57 20.43
N ILE A 101 -7.24 3.72 19.30
CA ILE A 101 -5.80 3.43 19.21
C ILE A 101 -5.00 4.29 20.20
N ALA A 102 -5.27 5.58 20.26
CA ALA A 102 -4.62 6.50 21.20
C ALA A 102 -4.85 6.07 22.65
N ALA A 103 -6.11 5.81 23.02
CA ALA A 103 -6.47 5.37 24.38
C ALA A 103 -5.85 4.00 24.73
N GLY A 104 -5.87 3.03 23.81
CA GLY A 104 -5.33 1.69 24.02
C GLY A 104 -3.82 1.66 24.14
N SER A 105 -3.12 2.44 23.34
CA SER A 105 -1.65 2.54 23.35
C SER A 105 -1.14 3.46 24.47
N GLY A 106 -1.96 4.40 24.93
CA GLY A 106 -1.55 5.44 25.87
C GLY A 106 -0.70 6.55 25.22
N GLN A 107 -0.76 6.68 23.89
CA GLN A 107 -0.13 7.77 23.15
C GLN A 107 -1.08 8.97 23.04
N ALA A 108 -0.52 10.16 22.83
CA ALA A 108 -1.34 11.35 22.58
C ALA A 108 -2.16 11.16 21.28
N PHE A 109 -3.39 11.67 21.28
CA PHE A 109 -4.27 11.57 20.11
C PHE A 109 -3.64 12.14 18.84
N ASN A 110 -2.97 13.30 18.94
CA ASN A 110 -2.32 13.93 17.80
C ASN A 110 -1.13 13.10 17.26
N ASP A 111 -0.41 12.39 18.13
CA ASP A 111 0.68 11.49 17.70
C ASP A 111 0.11 10.30 16.88
N ILE A 112 -1.04 9.77 17.27
CA ILE A 112 -1.71 8.71 16.50
C ILE A 112 -2.37 9.27 15.25
N MET A 113 -3.02 10.42 15.35
CA MET A 113 -3.69 11.03 14.19
C MET A 113 -2.68 11.34 13.08
N VAL A 114 -1.52 11.93 13.38
CA VAL A 114 -0.52 12.24 12.33
C VAL A 114 0.03 10.99 11.65
N LEU A 115 0.12 9.84 12.34
CA LEU A 115 0.49 8.57 11.69
C LEU A 115 -0.55 8.14 10.65
N ASN A 116 -1.81 8.57 10.81
CA ASN A 116 -2.89 8.33 9.85
C ASN A 116 -3.04 9.45 8.81
N LEU A 117 -2.17 10.46 8.85
CA LEU A 117 -2.11 11.62 7.97
C LEU A 117 -0.72 11.79 7.35
N LEU A 118 0.06 10.70 7.22
CA LEU A 118 1.47 10.79 6.79
C LEU A 118 1.62 11.40 5.40
N ASP A 119 0.76 11.04 4.46
CA ASP A 119 0.80 11.60 3.10
C ASP A 119 0.47 13.09 3.12
N GLU A 120 -0.57 13.49 3.87
CA GLU A 120 -0.98 14.87 4.04
C GLU A 120 0.09 15.69 4.76
N PHE A 121 0.78 15.09 5.73
CA PHE A 121 1.89 15.71 6.44
C PHE A 121 3.07 16.01 5.51
N TRP A 122 3.51 15.04 4.69
CA TRP A 122 4.59 15.26 3.73
C TRP A 122 4.20 16.19 2.59
N VAL A 123 2.92 16.19 2.19
CA VAL A 123 2.37 17.17 1.24
C VAL A 123 2.43 18.58 1.81
N TYR A 124 2.08 18.77 3.08
CA TYR A 124 2.18 20.06 3.80
C TYR A 124 3.63 20.54 3.87
N GLU A 125 4.56 19.68 4.27
CA GLU A 125 5.98 20.01 4.34
C GLU A 125 6.63 20.19 2.96
N ASN A 126 5.90 19.95 1.88
CA ASN A 126 6.40 19.98 0.50
C ASN A 126 7.71 19.19 0.31
N LYS A 127 7.84 18.09 1.04
CA LYS A 127 8.94 17.14 0.96
C LYS A 127 8.50 15.93 0.14
N LEU A 128 9.34 15.55 -0.81
CA LEU A 128 9.17 14.25 -1.46
C LEU A 128 9.35 13.17 -0.38
N ALA A 129 8.22 12.58 0.02
CA ALA A 129 8.27 11.40 0.85
C ALA A 129 9.02 10.28 0.12
N ASN A 130 9.65 9.39 0.87
CA ASN A 130 10.31 8.20 0.30
C ASN A 130 9.30 7.15 -0.20
N HIS A 131 8.08 7.56 -0.53
CA HIS A 131 7.01 6.74 -1.05
C HIS A 131 7.22 6.51 -2.54
N HIS A 132 7.49 5.28 -2.92
CA HIS A 132 7.78 4.88 -4.29
C HIS A 132 6.97 3.64 -4.69
N CYS A 133 5.65 3.68 -4.48
CA CYS A 133 4.76 2.57 -4.76
C CYS A 133 4.69 2.21 -6.25
N SER A 134 4.47 0.93 -6.54
CA SER A 134 4.18 0.43 -7.89
C SER A 134 2.96 -0.46 -7.83
N GLY A 135 1.91 -0.09 -8.55
CA GLY A 135 0.61 -0.77 -8.55
C GLY A 135 0.29 -1.42 -9.89
N ILE A 136 -0.45 -2.52 -9.83
CA ILE A 136 -0.96 -3.28 -10.99
C ILE A 136 -2.42 -3.62 -10.73
N GLY A 137 -3.27 -3.49 -11.76
CA GLY A 137 -4.66 -3.94 -11.74
C GLY A 137 -4.97 -4.77 -12.98
N VAL A 138 -5.48 -5.98 -12.81
CA VAL A 138 -5.82 -6.90 -13.89
C VAL A 138 -7.31 -7.21 -13.84
N PRO A 139 -8.13 -6.83 -14.84
CA PRO A 139 -9.55 -7.18 -14.87
C PRO A 139 -9.76 -8.67 -15.26
N ALA A 140 -10.90 -9.24 -14.86
CA ALA A 140 -11.31 -10.59 -15.28
C ALA A 140 -11.83 -10.58 -16.73
N MET A 141 -10.94 -10.35 -17.67
CA MET A 141 -11.23 -10.42 -19.11
C MET A 141 -10.21 -11.31 -19.82
N ASN A 142 -10.54 -11.83 -20.98
CA ASN A 142 -9.67 -12.69 -21.78
C ASN A 142 -9.16 -13.95 -21.03
N GLY A 143 -9.94 -14.46 -20.06
CA GLY A 143 -9.56 -15.60 -19.24
C GLY A 143 -8.70 -15.27 -18.01
N ASN A 144 -8.40 -13.99 -17.77
CA ASN A 144 -7.72 -13.57 -16.56
C ASN A 144 -8.59 -13.73 -15.31
N THR A 145 -7.97 -14.08 -14.20
CA THR A 145 -8.49 -13.80 -12.86
C THR A 145 -8.29 -12.31 -12.57
N ALA A 146 -9.25 -11.67 -11.90
CA ALA A 146 -9.07 -10.28 -11.50
C ALA A 146 -8.12 -10.14 -10.31
N TYR A 147 -7.15 -9.23 -10.44
CA TYR A 147 -6.17 -8.91 -9.40
C TYR A 147 -5.99 -7.41 -9.24
N ILE A 148 -5.70 -6.99 -8.02
CA ILE A 148 -4.91 -5.78 -7.77
C ILE A 148 -3.68 -6.14 -6.97
N ALA A 149 -2.56 -5.48 -7.25
CA ALA A 149 -1.29 -5.80 -6.63
C ALA A 149 -0.44 -4.55 -6.45
N GLN A 150 0.43 -4.55 -5.43
CA GLN A 150 1.26 -3.40 -5.14
C GLN A 150 2.54 -3.78 -4.40
N ASN A 151 3.66 -3.15 -4.79
CA ASN A 151 4.74 -2.87 -3.86
C ASN A 151 4.46 -1.52 -3.19
N MET A 152 4.28 -1.54 -1.88
CA MET A 152 4.15 -0.33 -1.08
C MET A 152 5.49 0.02 -0.47
N ASP A 153 6.05 1.15 -0.90
CA ASP A 153 7.33 1.63 -0.39
C ASP A 153 7.08 2.80 0.57
N ILE A 154 7.59 2.67 1.78
CA ILE A 154 7.52 3.71 2.83
C ILE A 154 8.86 3.84 3.54
N GLU A 155 8.94 4.69 4.55
CA GLU A 155 10.17 4.99 5.28
C GLU A 155 10.77 3.76 5.97
N SER A 156 12.10 3.64 5.87
CA SER A 156 12.85 2.48 6.36
C SER A 156 12.80 2.27 7.88
N TYR A 157 12.43 3.29 8.66
CA TYR A 157 12.24 3.12 10.11
C TYR A 157 11.05 2.21 10.47
N THR A 158 10.16 1.95 9.50
CA THR A 158 9.02 1.03 9.66
C THR A 158 9.38 -0.44 9.44
N ASP A 159 10.62 -0.75 9.05
CA ASP A 159 11.04 -2.15 8.81
C ASP A 159 10.95 -2.98 10.09
N GLY A 160 10.33 -4.16 9.97
CA GLY A 160 10.03 -5.04 11.10
C GLY A 160 8.69 -4.80 11.78
N TYR A 161 7.94 -3.75 11.35
CA TYR A 161 6.63 -3.42 11.91
C TYR A 161 5.46 -3.76 10.97
N GLN A 162 5.69 -4.56 9.95
CA GLN A 162 4.64 -5.02 9.03
C GLN A 162 3.62 -5.89 9.77
N ILE A 163 2.36 -5.50 9.70
CA ILE A 163 1.24 -6.27 10.26
C ILE A 163 0.10 -6.41 9.26
N LEU A 164 -0.63 -7.50 9.37
CA LEU A 164 -1.92 -7.71 8.74
C LEU A 164 -3.00 -7.69 9.81
N LEU A 165 -3.89 -6.69 9.74
CA LEU A 165 -5.10 -6.70 10.54
C LEU A 165 -6.18 -7.50 9.80
N ARG A 166 -6.75 -8.49 10.49
CA ARG A 166 -7.96 -9.19 10.11
C ARG A 166 -9.12 -8.58 10.90
N LEU A 167 -9.97 -7.81 10.27
CA LEU A 167 -11.17 -7.30 10.91
C LEU A 167 -12.32 -8.29 10.72
N SER A 168 -12.87 -8.80 11.82
CA SER A 168 -13.99 -9.75 11.79
C SER A 168 -15.22 -9.11 11.14
N LYS A 169 -15.97 -9.93 10.41
CA LYS A 169 -17.26 -9.56 9.83
C LYS A 169 -18.24 -9.09 10.91
N THR A 170 -19.05 -8.11 10.55
CA THR A 170 -20.21 -7.65 11.32
C THR A 170 -21.41 -7.50 10.39
N ASP A 171 -22.59 -7.15 10.93
CA ASP A 171 -23.77 -6.88 10.10
C ASP A 171 -23.59 -5.66 9.15
N LYS A 172 -22.63 -4.77 9.48
CA LYS A 172 -22.35 -3.53 8.72
C LYS A 172 -21.03 -3.54 7.97
N ARG A 173 -20.19 -4.55 8.14
CA ARG A 173 -18.86 -4.60 7.54
C ARG A 173 -18.50 -6.02 7.17
N PRO A 174 -18.02 -6.27 5.92
CA PRO A 174 -17.45 -7.56 5.53
C PRO A 174 -16.17 -7.85 6.33
N GLU A 175 -15.72 -9.11 6.33
CA GLU A 175 -14.38 -9.45 6.81
C GLU A 175 -13.33 -8.74 5.95
N GLN A 176 -12.29 -8.17 6.58
CA GLN A 176 -11.27 -7.37 5.89
C GLN A 176 -9.86 -7.83 6.23
N PHE A 177 -8.99 -7.80 5.25
CA PHE A 177 -7.54 -7.82 5.40
C PHE A 177 -6.99 -6.44 5.15
N ILE A 178 -6.27 -5.89 6.12
CA ILE A 178 -5.69 -4.56 6.05
C ILE A 178 -4.20 -4.67 6.33
N LEU A 179 -3.40 -4.29 5.35
CA LEU A 179 -1.95 -4.19 5.52
C LEU A 179 -1.60 -2.83 6.06
N THR A 180 -0.81 -2.82 7.14
CA THR A 180 -0.48 -1.59 7.84
C THR A 180 0.74 -1.79 8.76
N HIS A 181 1.07 -0.76 9.52
CA HIS A 181 1.97 -0.82 10.68
C HIS A 181 1.26 -0.36 11.96
N PRO A 182 1.82 -0.61 13.16
CA PRO A 182 1.21 -0.22 14.42
C PRO A 182 0.82 1.26 14.48
N GLY A 183 -0.43 1.53 14.88
CA GLY A 183 -0.97 2.88 15.01
C GLY A 183 -1.70 3.44 13.78
N VAL A 184 -1.63 2.77 12.63
CA VAL A 184 -2.25 3.21 11.37
C VAL A 184 -3.43 2.33 11.00
N ILE A 185 -4.55 2.96 10.60
CA ILE A 185 -5.81 2.27 10.30
C ILE A 185 -5.80 1.52 8.97
N ALA A 186 -5.05 1.98 7.96
CA ALA A 186 -4.83 1.27 6.70
C ALA A 186 -3.71 1.90 5.86
N LEU A 187 -3.01 1.06 5.11
CA LEU A 187 -2.20 1.42 3.96
C LEU A 187 -2.80 0.88 2.66
N ASN A 188 -3.11 -0.41 2.60
CA ASN A 188 -3.89 -1.04 1.53
C ASN A 188 -4.64 -2.26 2.08
N GLY A 189 -5.43 -2.94 1.27
CA GLY A 189 -6.14 -4.13 1.71
C GLY A 189 -7.28 -4.56 0.81
N MET A 190 -8.03 -5.56 1.27
CA MET A 190 -9.22 -6.07 0.59
C MET A 190 -10.25 -6.63 1.57
N ASN A 191 -11.47 -6.85 1.09
CA ASN A 191 -12.52 -7.53 1.85
C ASN A 191 -12.94 -8.88 1.23
N GLU A 192 -13.72 -9.65 1.97
CA GLU A 192 -14.17 -11.00 1.59
C GLU A 192 -15.05 -11.04 0.32
N THR A 193 -15.61 -9.89 -0.10
CA THR A 193 -16.44 -9.82 -1.31
C THR A 193 -15.65 -9.54 -2.58
N GLY A 194 -14.32 -9.39 -2.47
CA GLY A 194 -13.44 -9.08 -3.59
C GLY A 194 -13.37 -7.59 -3.91
N SER A 195 -13.68 -6.70 -2.95
CA SER A 195 -13.36 -5.29 -3.06
C SER A 195 -11.99 -5.02 -2.42
N GLY A 196 -11.15 -4.22 -3.06
CA GLY A 196 -9.82 -3.91 -2.55
C GLY A 196 -9.28 -2.60 -3.10
N ALA A 197 -8.25 -2.06 -2.45
CA ALA A 197 -7.60 -0.82 -2.84
C ALA A 197 -6.09 -0.88 -2.66
N CYS A 198 -5.38 -0.40 -3.67
CA CYS A 198 -3.98 0.00 -3.62
C CYS A 198 -3.90 1.50 -3.90
N MET A 199 -2.96 2.21 -3.32
CA MET A 199 -2.82 3.64 -3.54
C MET A 199 -1.37 4.04 -3.82
N ASN A 200 -1.17 5.08 -4.63
CA ASN A 200 0.14 5.65 -4.92
C ASN A 200 0.06 7.17 -4.71
N THR A 201 0.90 7.72 -3.84
CA THR A 201 0.93 9.16 -3.59
C THR A 201 1.40 9.92 -4.83
N LEU A 202 0.62 10.93 -5.23
CA LEU A 202 0.89 11.83 -6.35
C LEU A 202 1.17 13.24 -5.84
N MET A 203 2.39 13.46 -5.32
CA MET A 203 2.81 14.73 -4.72
C MET A 203 2.67 15.93 -5.66
N GLN A 204 2.58 15.69 -6.97
CA GLN A 204 2.46 16.69 -8.02
C GLN A 204 1.08 17.33 -8.09
N LEU A 205 0.05 16.58 -7.68
CA LEU A 205 -1.33 17.05 -7.71
C LEU A 205 -1.61 18.03 -6.56
N LYS A 206 -2.58 18.92 -6.78
CA LYS A 206 -3.02 19.87 -5.76
C LYS A 206 -3.67 19.17 -4.59
N ALA A 207 -3.43 19.69 -3.40
CA ALA A 207 -3.93 19.18 -2.12
C ALA A 207 -4.82 20.22 -1.42
N SER A 208 -5.58 19.78 -0.43
CA SER A 208 -6.49 20.58 0.39
C SER A 208 -6.20 20.36 1.87
N SER A 209 -6.40 21.38 2.70
CA SER A 209 -6.36 21.24 4.16
C SER A 209 -7.68 20.77 4.78
N THR A 210 -8.72 20.52 3.98
CA THR A 210 -10.08 20.20 4.45
C THR A 210 -10.68 18.92 3.84
N GLY A 211 -9.96 18.23 2.94
CA GLY A 211 -10.42 17.00 2.32
C GLY A 211 -10.35 15.78 3.25
N LEU A 212 -10.85 14.63 2.80
CA LEU A 212 -10.71 13.37 3.50
C LEU A 212 -9.32 12.78 3.24
N PRO A 213 -8.55 12.45 4.29
CA PRO A 213 -7.20 11.87 4.14
C PRO A 213 -7.21 10.46 3.58
N VAL A 214 -6.10 10.08 2.92
CA VAL A 214 -5.98 8.84 2.15
C VAL A 214 -6.25 7.57 2.96
N ALA A 215 -5.75 7.46 4.20
CA ALA A 215 -5.98 6.27 5.02
C ALA A 215 -7.46 6.02 5.31
N PHE A 216 -8.24 7.08 5.49
CA PHE A 216 -9.69 7.04 5.70
C PHE A 216 -10.44 6.67 4.41
N ILE A 217 -9.98 7.17 3.26
CA ILE A 217 -10.53 6.80 1.95
C ILE A 217 -10.32 5.31 1.68
N VAL A 218 -9.10 4.81 1.86
CA VAL A 218 -8.78 3.38 1.69
C VAL A 218 -9.68 2.53 2.57
N ARG A 219 -9.81 2.84 3.85
CA ARG A 219 -10.67 2.09 4.78
C ARG A 219 -12.14 2.12 4.36
N GLN A 220 -12.65 3.23 3.84
CA GLN A 220 -14.03 3.32 3.36
C GLN A 220 -14.24 2.48 2.10
N ILE A 221 -13.27 2.43 1.19
CA ILE A 221 -13.31 1.53 0.03
C ILE A 221 -13.44 0.07 0.50
N LEU A 222 -12.69 -0.35 1.52
CA LEU A 222 -12.73 -1.72 2.05
C LEU A 222 -14.05 -2.04 2.78
N ASN A 223 -14.80 -1.05 3.24
CA ASN A 223 -16.14 -1.24 3.80
C ASN A 223 -17.20 -1.51 2.72
N SER A 224 -16.94 -1.09 1.47
CA SER A 224 -17.93 -1.16 0.39
C SER A 224 -18.04 -2.57 -0.18
N THR A 225 -19.28 -3.00 -0.42
CA THR A 225 -19.63 -4.25 -1.11
C THR A 225 -20.42 -4.02 -2.39
N ASP A 226 -20.87 -2.77 -2.59
CA ASP A 226 -21.60 -2.29 -3.76
C ASP A 226 -20.68 -1.46 -4.66
N LYS A 227 -20.71 -1.75 -5.95
CA LYS A 227 -19.86 -1.11 -6.95
C LYS A 227 -20.23 0.36 -7.17
N GLU A 228 -21.49 0.61 -7.35
CA GLU A 228 -22.01 1.94 -7.67
C GLU A 228 -21.76 2.91 -6.52
N GLU A 229 -22.01 2.50 -5.28
CA GLU A 229 -21.74 3.29 -4.07
C GLU A 229 -20.23 3.56 -3.94
N LEU A 230 -19.39 2.56 -4.19
CA LEU A 230 -17.93 2.71 -4.12
C LEU A 230 -17.42 3.70 -5.17
N LEU A 231 -17.84 3.56 -6.42
CA LEU A 231 -17.42 4.45 -7.50
C LEU A 231 -17.96 5.87 -7.31
N GLN A 232 -19.17 6.02 -6.78
CA GLN A 232 -19.72 7.32 -6.42
C GLN A 232 -18.91 7.96 -5.29
N PHE A 233 -18.59 7.20 -4.23
CA PHE A 233 -17.81 7.69 -3.11
C PHE A 233 -16.47 8.25 -3.57
N ILE A 234 -15.65 7.48 -4.31
CA ILE A 234 -14.31 7.93 -4.71
C ILE A 234 -14.34 9.17 -5.59
N GLN A 235 -15.40 9.34 -6.41
CA GLN A 235 -15.55 10.48 -7.31
C GLN A 235 -16.12 11.73 -6.64
N THR A 236 -16.78 11.60 -5.49
CA THR A 236 -17.51 12.72 -4.85
C THR A 236 -16.93 13.15 -3.52
N VAL A 237 -16.16 12.28 -2.84
CA VAL A 237 -15.49 12.65 -1.59
C VAL A 237 -14.42 13.71 -1.87
N PRO A 238 -14.32 14.78 -1.04
CA PRO A 238 -13.22 15.73 -1.17
C PRO A 238 -11.90 15.08 -0.74
N HIS A 239 -10.87 15.13 -1.57
CA HIS A 239 -9.56 14.54 -1.30
C HIS A 239 -8.64 15.55 -0.62
N ALA A 240 -7.92 15.11 0.43
CA ALA A 240 -6.94 15.94 1.14
C ALA A 240 -5.60 16.04 0.40
N SER A 241 -5.15 14.95 -0.22
CA SER A 241 -3.86 14.84 -0.90
C SER A 241 -4.01 14.27 -2.31
N GLY A 242 -3.03 14.55 -3.16
CA GLY A 242 -2.96 13.95 -4.50
C GLY A 242 -2.65 12.46 -4.41
N GLN A 243 -3.54 11.63 -4.94
CA GLN A 243 -3.44 10.19 -4.86
C GLN A 243 -3.85 9.52 -6.17
N ASN A 244 -3.27 8.37 -6.44
CA ASN A 244 -3.81 7.39 -7.34
C ASN A 244 -4.43 6.24 -6.55
N TYR A 245 -5.61 5.77 -6.96
CA TYR A 245 -6.31 4.62 -6.37
C TYR A 245 -6.55 3.56 -7.42
N ILE A 246 -5.86 2.42 -7.33
CA ILE A 246 -6.24 1.22 -8.07
C ILE A 246 -7.26 0.48 -7.22
N ILE A 247 -8.50 0.47 -7.67
CA ILE A 247 -9.63 -0.11 -6.97
C ILE A 247 -10.08 -1.36 -7.73
N GLY A 248 -10.14 -2.47 -7.01
CA GLY A 248 -10.72 -3.70 -7.52
C GLY A 248 -12.08 -3.97 -6.89
N ILE A 249 -13.01 -4.47 -7.67
CA ILE A 249 -14.28 -5.00 -7.15
C ILE A 249 -14.70 -6.22 -7.98
N ARG A 250 -14.60 -7.40 -7.40
CA ARG A 250 -14.89 -8.69 -8.03
C ARG A 250 -14.11 -8.90 -9.33
N ASN A 251 -14.76 -8.71 -10.47
CA ASN A 251 -14.19 -8.96 -11.80
C ASN A 251 -13.58 -7.71 -12.45
N GLU A 252 -13.79 -6.55 -11.85
CA GLU A 252 -13.45 -5.27 -12.47
C GLU A 252 -12.34 -4.56 -11.70
N VAL A 253 -11.54 -3.78 -12.40
CA VAL A 253 -10.52 -2.90 -11.83
C VAL A 253 -10.65 -1.50 -12.41
N TYR A 254 -10.40 -0.51 -11.57
CA TYR A 254 -10.52 0.90 -11.88
C TYR A 254 -9.27 1.63 -11.38
N ASP A 255 -8.91 2.71 -12.05
CA ASP A 255 -7.81 3.56 -11.65
C ASP A 255 -8.25 5.02 -11.65
N PHE A 256 -8.11 5.68 -10.50
CA PHE A 256 -8.53 7.06 -10.31
C PHE A 256 -7.38 7.88 -9.76
N GLU A 257 -7.02 8.93 -10.46
CA GLU A 257 -6.13 9.97 -9.98
C GLU A 257 -6.96 11.11 -9.38
N ALA A 258 -6.82 11.33 -8.09
CA ALA A 258 -7.55 12.34 -7.34
C ALA A 258 -6.64 13.47 -6.91
N SER A 259 -7.07 14.71 -7.13
CA SER A 259 -6.53 15.92 -6.53
C SER A 259 -7.56 16.54 -5.59
N ALA A 260 -7.22 17.63 -4.93
CA ALA A 260 -8.17 18.42 -4.14
C ALA A 260 -9.39 18.92 -4.94
N ASN A 261 -9.24 19.11 -6.27
CA ASN A 261 -10.22 19.77 -7.11
C ASN A 261 -10.98 18.84 -8.05
N LYS A 262 -10.40 17.70 -8.40
CA LYS A 262 -11.03 16.74 -9.31
C LYS A 262 -10.50 15.32 -9.19
N VAL A 263 -11.32 14.38 -9.61
CA VAL A 263 -10.96 12.97 -9.78
C VAL A 263 -11.05 12.64 -11.26
N VAL A 264 -10.00 12.03 -11.79
CA VAL A 264 -9.90 11.64 -13.20
C VAL A 264 -9.65 10.14 -13.26
N ARG A 265 -10.45 9.43 -14.04
CA ARG A 265 -10.22 8.02 -14.32
C ARG A 265 -9.09 7.87 -15.34
N PHE A 266 -8.11 7.03 -15.03
CA PHE A 266 -7.12 6.59 -15.99
C PHE A 266 -7.58 5.29 -16.65
N ASP A 267 -7.68 5.30 -17.97
CA ASP A 267 -8.01 4.12 -18.78
C ASP A 267 -6.79 3.78 -19.65
N PRO A 268 -6.11 2.65 -19.40
CA PRO A 268 -4.91 2.29 -20.12
C PRO A 268 -5.23 1.92 -21.58
N LYS A 269 -4.39 2.38 -22.51
CA LYS A 269 -4.49 2.02 -23.94
C LYS A 269 -3.71 0.73 -24.20
N ASN A 270 -4.30 -0.41 -23.84
CA ASN A 270 -3.74 -1.73 -24.08
C ASN A 270 -4.85 -2.74 -24.40
N THR A 271 -4.48 -3.95 -24.84
CA THR A 271 -5.42 -4.97 -25.34
C THR A 271 -6.02 -5.84 -24.23
N ASN A 272 -5.40 -5.87 -23.07
CA ASN A 272 -5.79 -6.74 -21.95
C ASN A 272 -6.45 -5.99 -20.77
N GLY A 273 -6.62 -4.66 -20.87
CA GLY A 273 -7.22 -3.83 -19.83
C GLY A 273 -6.38 -3.71 -18.56
N THR A 274 -5.15 -4.20 -18.55
CA THR A 274 -4.28 -4.16 -17.38
C THR A 274 -3.87 -2.74 -17.03
N ILE A 275 -4.12 -2.33 -15.80
CA ILE A 275 -3.73 -1.07 -15.21
C ILE A 275 -2.34 -1.21 -14.59
N TYR A 276 -1.54 -0.16 -14.70
CA TYR A 276 -0.24 -0.02 -14.02
C TYR A 276 -0.01 1.43 -13.67
N HIS A 277 0.44 1.68 -12.44
CA HIS A 277 0.65 3.03 -11.95
C HIS A 277 1.84 3.12 -10.98
N THR A 278 2.46 4.28 -10.91
CA THR A 278 3.52 4.62 -9.96
C THR A 278 3.23 5.97 -9.30
N ASN A 279 4.22 6.83 -9.06
CA ASN A 279 4.03 8.07 -8.29
C ASN A 279 4.13 9.35 -9.14
N HIS A 280 3.48 9.37 -10.32
CA HIS A 280 3.29 10.58 -11.12
C HIS A 280 1.95 10.51 -11.88
N PRO A 281 1.27 11.63 -12.07
CA PRO A 281 -0.02 11.62 -12.75
C PRO A 281 0.13 11.24 -14.23
N LEU A 282 -0.80 10.40 -14.70
CA LEU A 282 -0.91 9.95 -16.10
C LEU A 282 -2.12 10.59 -16.81
N ALA A 283 -3.14 10.99 -16.06
CA ALA A 283 -4.40 11.50 -16.59
C ALA A 283 -4.84 12.82 -15.95
N ASN A 284 -4.54 13.05 -14.67
CA ASN A 284 -4.99 14.24 -13.95
C ASN A 284 -4.01 15.41 -14.15
N ASP A 285 -4.48 16.47 -14.76
CA ASP A 285 -3.70 17.69 -15.06
C ASP A 285 -3.84 18.79 -14.00
N ASP A 286 -4.52 18.53 -12.86
CA ASP A 286 -4.61 19.49 -11.74
C ASP A 286 -3.34 19.48 -10.90
N VAL A 287 -2.22 19.79 -11.56
CA VAL A 287 -0.88 19.80 -10.97
C VAL A 287 -0.54 21.12 -10.29
N LYS A 288 0.38 21.09 -9.33
CA LYS A 288 0.97 22.27 -8.73
C LYS A 288 1.85 23.01 -9.74
N GLU A 289 1.84 24.34 -9.72
CA GLU A 289 2.58 25.18 -10.69
C GLU A 289 4.07 24.83 -10.78
N TRP A 290 4.72 24.60 -9.63
CA TRP A 290 6.15 24.27 -9.59
C TRP A 290 6.49 22.93 -10.24
N PHE A 291 5.52 22.00 -10.30
CA PHE A 291 5.73 20.68 -10.86
C PHE A 291 5.76 20.70 -12.40
N ALA A 292 4.98 21.54 -13.03
CA ALA A 292 4.91 21.64 -14.50
C ALA A 292 6.29 21.93 -15.15
N PHE A 293 7.25 22.44 -14.39
CA PHE A 293 8.60 22.78 -14.87
C PHE A 293 9.67 21.72 -14.60
N ASN A 294 9.40 20.66 -13.79
CA ASN A 294 10.38 19.68 -13.33
C ASN A 294 10.11 18.23 -13.75
N THR A 295 9.39 18.00 -14.84
CA THR A 295 8.80 16.71 -15.20
C THR A 295 9.71 15.69 -15.87
N THR A 296 11.01 15.83 -15.89
CA THR A 296 11.87 14.86 -16.60
C THR A 296 12.60 13.91 -15.66
N SER A 297 12.46 12.63 -15.92
CA SER A 297 13.21 11.47 -15.39
C SER A 297 13.14 11.25 -13.88
N SER A 298 11.97 11.04 -13.33
CA SER A 298 11.88 10.57 -11.96
C SER A 298 12.02 9.04 -11.90
N ASN A 299 12.48 8.55 -10.77
CA ASN A 299 12.41 7.15 -10.38
C ASN A 299 11.04 6.50 -10.72
N SER A 300 9.97 7.27 -10.61
CA SER A 300 8.61 6.86 -10.92
C SER A 300 8.42 6.41 -12.38
N HIS A 301 8.97 7.13 -13.36
CA HIS A 301 8.87 6.78 -14.79
C HIS A 301 9.64 5.51 -15.12
N VAL A 302 10.82 5.32 -14.52
CA VAL A 302 11.64 4.12 -14.73
C VAL A 302 10.90 2.88 -14.21
N ARG A 303 10.34 2.95 -13.00
CA ARG A 303 9.54 1.85 -12.41
C ARG A 303 8.27 1.57 -13.21
N LEU A 304 7.59 2.62 -13.68
CA LEU A 304 6.42 2.46 -14.55
C LEU A 304 6.76 1.66 -15.82
N SER A 305 7.86 2.03 -16.49
CA SER A 305 8.34 1.30 -17.67
C SER A 305 8.63 -0.17 -17.38
N ALA A 306 9.30 -0.47 -16.26
CA ALA A 306 9.65 -1.84 -15.88
C ALA A 306 8.40 -2.70 -15.61
N VAL A 307 7.39 -2.14 -14.94
CA VAL A 307 6.09 -2.82 -14.72
C VAL A 307 5.35 -2.98 -16.06
N GLN A 308 5.24 -1.91 -16.83
CA GLN A 308 4.52 -1.89 -18.11
C GLN A 308 5.04 -2.96 -19.08
N GLN A 309 6.36 -3.10 -19.21
CA GLN A 309 6.99 -4.10 -20.09
C GLN A 309 6.58 -5.53 -19.77
N ARG A 310 6.20 -5.82 -18.52
CA ARG A 310 5.83 -7.16 -18.07
C ARG A 310 4.35 -7.48 -18.16
N VAL A 311 3.50 -6.46 -18.12
CA VAL A 311 2.04 -6.68 -18.02
C VAL A 311 1.24 -6.15 -19.20
N LYS A 312 1.77 -5.18 -19.94
CA LYS A 312 1.08 -4.58 -21.06
C LYS A 312 1.02 -5.55 -22.24
N ASP A 313 -0.18 -5.67 -22.83
CA ASP A 313 -0.44 -6.48 -24.02
C ASP A 313 -0.11 -7.98 -23.88
N ILE A 314 0.11 -8.46 -22.64
CA ILE A 314 0.24 -9.89 -22.34
C ILE A 314 -1.18 -10.51 -22.39
N PRO A 315 -1.40 -11.57 -23.19
CA PRO A 315 -2.75 -12.14 -23.38
C PRO A 315 -3.42 -12.57 -22.06
N THR A 316 -2.66 -13.18 -21.17
CA THR A 316 -3.12 -13.60 -19.83
C THR A 316 -2.09 -13.20 -18.79
N VAL A 317 -2.49 -12.39 -17.82
CA VAL A 317 -1.66 -11.95 -16.70
C VAL A 317 -2.07 -12.75 -15.46
N ASP A 318 -1.20 -13.62 -15.02
CA ASP A 318 -1.37 -14.41 -13.80
C ASP A 318 -0.56 -13.84 -12.61
N ASP A 319 -0.67 -14.47 -11.44
CA ASP A 319 0.06 -14.07 -10.26
C ASP A 319 1.58 -14.27 -10.38
N GLY A 320 2.05 -15.17 -11.24
CA GLY A 320 3.46 -15.37 -11.54
C GLY A 320 4.05 -14.16 -12.29
N ILE A 321 3.36 -13.67 -13.32
CA ILE A 321 3.74 -12.46 -14.06
C ILE A 321 3.72 -11.24 -13.15
N ILE A 322 2.69 -11.11 -12.28
CA ILE A 322 2.61 -10.03 -11.30
C ILE A 322 3.80 -10.08 -10.33
N LYS A 323 4.14 -11.25 -9.80
CA LYS A 323 5.31 -11.45 -8.92
C LYS A 323 6.61 -11.07 -9.60
N ASP A 324 6.80 -11.44 -10.87
CA ASP A 324 7.99 -11.03 -11.65
C ASP A 324 8.06 -9.51 -11.79
N ALA A 325 6.94 -8.85 -12.12
CA ALA A 325 6.88 -7.40 -12.22
C ALA A 325 7.22 -6.71 -10.89
N LEU A 326 6.67 -7.19 -9.78
CA LEU A 326 6.92 -6.62 -8.45
C LEU A 326 8.32 -6.94 -7.88
N ARG A 327 8.99 -7.99 -8.37
CA ARG A 327 10.38 -8.32 -8.03
C ARG A 327 11.42 -7.60 -8.87
N SER A 328 11.00 -6.83 -9.87
CA SER A 328 11.91 -6.24 -10.86
C SER A 328 12.98 -5.31 -10.24
N LYS A 329 14.20 -5.49 -10.70
CA LYS A 329 15.39 -4.68 -10.41
C LYS A 329 16.14 -4.34 -11.70
N ASP A 330 15.40 -4.11 -12.78
CA ASP A 330 15.98 -3.81 -14.11
C ASP A 330 16.88 -2.59 -14.08
N ASP A 331 16.49 -1.57 -13.33
CA ASP A 331 17.33 -0.42 -13.03
C ASP A 331 17.84 -0.52 -11.59
N LYS A 332 19.16 -0.38 -11.40
CA LYS A 332 19.80 -0.53 -10.09
C LYS A 332 19.52 0.62 -9.14
N ASP A 333 19.32 1.81 -9.70
CA ASP A 333 19.10 3.05 -8.94
C ASP A 333 17.61 3.29 -8.68
N ASN A 334 16.75 2.77 -9.56
CA ASN A 334 15.31 2.93 -9.54
C ASN A 334 14.54 1.60 -9.61
N PRO A 335 14.82 0.62 -8.74
CA PRO A 335 14.18 -0.68 -8.79
C PRO A 335 12.71 -0.60 -8.38
N VAL A 336 11.88 -1.50 -8.91
CA VAL A 336 10.50 -1.72 -8.45
C VAL A 336 10.50 -2.39 -7.08
N CYS A 337 11.40 -3.36 -6.87
CA CYS A 337 11.62 -4.02 -5.58
C CYS A 337 12.80 -3.37 -4.86
N ARG A 338 12.52 -2.64 -3.77
CA ARG A 338 13.52 -1.85 -3.04
C ARG A 338 13.92 -2.53 -1.73
N ALA A 339 15.21 -2.86 -1.61
CA ALA A 339 15.80 -3.28 -0.35
C ALA A 339 15.84 -2.12 0.67
N PRO A 340 15.81 -2.39 2.00
CA PRO A 340 15.94 -1.37 3.03
C PRO A 340 17.32 -0.69 2.91
N LYS A 341 17.30 0.54 2.45
CA LYS A 341 18.45 1.44 2.36
C LYS A 341 18.00 2.85 2.73
N ASN A 342 18.92 3.79 2.78
CA ASN A 342 18.67 5.19 3.15
C ASN A 342 17.37 5.73 2.55
N GLY A 343 16.40 6.00 3.41
CA GLY A 343 15.15 6.67 3.13
C GLY A 343 13.93 5.77 3.06
N GLY A 344 13.80 4.88 2.10
CA GLY A 344 12.60 4.05 1.91
C GLY A 344 12.90 2.65 1.39
N PHE A 345 11.92 1.75 1.50
CA PHE A 345 12.04 0.35 1.05
C PHE A 345 10.65 -0.21 0.75
N THR A 346 10.61 -1.33 0.05
CA THR A 346 9.35 -2.08 -0.15
C THR A 346 8.92 -2.70 1.18
N PHE A 347 8.01 -2.02 1.85
CA PHE A 347 7.48 -2.38 3.18
C PHE A 347 6.69 -3.69 3.13
N VAL A 348 5.82 -3.81 2.11
CA VAL A 348 5.09 -5.03 1.77
C VAL A 348 4.93 -5.14 0.25
N SER A 349 4.84 -6.37 -0.24
CA SER A 349 4.35 -6.68 -1.58
C SER A 349 3.08 -7.51 -1.46
N VAL A 350 2.03 -7.11 -2.17
CA VAL A 350 0.70 -7.71 -2.05
C VAL A 350 0.11 -8.03 -3.41
N ILE A 351 -0.58 -9.18 -3.49
CA ILE A 351 -1.43 -9.57 -4.62
C ILE A 351 -2.79 -9.97 -4.06
N MET A 352 -3.81 -9.23 -4.40
CA MET A 352 -5.19 -9.45 -3.99
C MET A 352 -5.93 -10.11 -5.14
N THR A 353 -6.30 -11.37 -4.97
CA THR A 353 -7.21 -12.07 -5.89
C THR A 353 -8.63 -11.62 -5.59
N LEU A 354 -9.31 -11.04 -6.57
CA LEU A 354 -10.62 -10.41 -6.37
C LEU A 354 -11.78 -11.30 -6.82
N SER A 355 -11.60 -12.03 -7.95
CA SER A 355 -12.63 -12.90 -8.54
C SER A 355 -12.51 -14.34 -8.08
N GLY A 356 -13.58 -15.12 -8.25
CA GLY A 356 -13.66 -16.49 -7.74
C GLY A 356 -13.67 -16.53 -6.20
N THR A 357 -12.68 -17.14 -5.59
CA THR A 357 -12.50 -17.11 -4.12
C THR A 357 -11.49 -16.04 -3.74
N PRO A 358 -11.95 -14.89 -3.21
CA PRO A 358 -11.06 -13.80 -2.82
C PRO A 358 -10.02 -14.23 -1.81
N ASN A 359 -8.77 -13.84 -2.03
CA ASN A 359 -7.65 -14.14 -1.12
C ASN A 359 -6.52 -13.14 -1.29
N LEU A 360 -5.63 -13.10 -0.32
CA LEU A 360 -4.47 -12.22 -0.28
C LEU A 360 -3.18 -13.04 -0.33
N GLN A 361 -2.24 -12.65 -1.17
CA GLN A 361 -0.85 -13.09 -1.08
C GLN A 361 0.01 -11.90 -0.65
N VAL A 362 0.86 -12.09 0.36
CA VAL A 362 1.60 -10.97 0.97
C VAL A 362 3.00 -11.38 1.41
N THR A 363 3.97 -10.46 1.27
CA THR A 363 5.32 -10.57 1.84
C THR A 363 5.49 -9.59 3.00
N ALA A 364 6.35 -9.92 3.95
CA ALA A 364 6.74 -9.00 5.03
C ALA A 364 8.06 -8.30 4.66
N GLY A 365 8.00 -7.38 3.71
CA GLY A 365 9.16 -6.68 3.14
C GLY A 365 9.32 -6.92 1.64
N PRO A 366 10.52 -6.63 1.08
CA PRO A 366 10.79 -6.80 -0.34
C PRO A 366 10.50 -8.23 -0.83
N PRO A 367 9.83 -8.40 -1.98
CA PRO A 367 9.40 -9.73 -2.47
C PRO A 367 10.54 -10.60 -3.00
N ASP A 368 11.76 -10.10 -3.07
CA ASP A 368 12.97 -10.88 -3.35
C ASP A 368 13.68 -11.38 -2.08
N GLU A 369 13.32 -10.81 -0.92
CA GLU A 369 13.82 -11.22 0.41
C GLU A 369 12.79 -12.03 1.21
N SER A 370 11.54 -12.08 0.74
CA SER A 370 10.41 -12.71 1.44
C SER A 370 9.55 -13.53 0.49
N GLU A 371 9.05 -14.68 0.94
CA GLU A 371 8.08 -15.46 0.20
C GLU A 371 6.65 -14.93 0.41
N TYR A 372 5.83 -15.01 -0.65
CA TYR A 372 4.42 -14.68 -0.56
C TYR A 372 3.66 -15.74 0.26
N LYS A 373 3.04 -15.31 1.35
CA LYS A 373 2.12 -16.11 2.13
C LYS A 373 0.70 -15.87 1.64
N LYS A 374 0.00 -16.95 1.24
CA LYS A 374 -1.44 -16.89 0.92
C LYS A 374 -2.26 -16.87 2.20
N ILE A 375 -3.24 -15.98 2.27
CA ILE A 375 -4.16 -15.80 3.39
C ILE A 375 -5.58 -15.80 2.84
N GLU A 376 -6.45 -16.59 3.45
CA GLU A 376 -7.84 -16.80 3.03
C GLU A 376 -8.81 -16.26 4.07
N PHE A 377 -9.96 -15.77 3.60
CA PHE A 377 -11.06 -15.35 4.46
C PHE A 377 -11.70 -16.54 5.17
N THR A 378 -12.31 -16.30 6.33
CA THR A 378 -12.87 -17.35 7.19
C THR A 378 -13.97 -18.16 6.49
N ASN A 379 -14.75 -17.54 5.60
CA ASN A 379 -15.86 -18.15 4.88
C ASN A 379 -15.57 -18.44 3.39
N ALA A 380 -14.30 -18.51 3.00
CA ALA A 380 -13.87 -18.86 1.65
C ALA A 380 -14.08 -20.35 1.35
N ARG A 381 -15.35 -20.82 1.37
CA ARG A 381 -15.74 -22.18 0.97
C ARG A 381 -16.78 -22.15 -0.14
#